data_85559cd13199e969a40c1004e2eb5549
#
_entry.id   85559cd13199e969a40c1004e2eb5549
#
_cell.length_a   1.000
_cell.length_b   1.000
_cell.length_c   1.000
_cell.angle_alpha   90.00
_cell.angle_beta   90.00
_cell.angle_gamma   90.00
#
_symmetry.space_group_name_H-M   'P 1'
#
loop_
_entity.id
_entity.type
_entity.pdbx_description
1 polymer ?
#
loop_
_entity_poly.entity_id
_entity_poly.type
_entity_poly.pdbx_seq_one_letter_code
_entity_poly.pdbx_strand_id
1 'polypeptide(L)'
;MDGIGGTGNIGPAEIITAGRDGSAKIWDPRTDKPVVLLEPASSEKVLPECWAVSFGNSYNNEERCVGIGYDNGDVKLYDLRMNQLKWETNLKNGICSIEFDRKDIPMNKMVVTTLESKLHVFDLRTLHPELGYAGLSDVAHNSTLWGSKFLPQNRDIFISMGGNGAVNLYKYNYPNQRSVVDENNIPKGVVGSLSVLNTKDITTQPIVGFDWHPDKLGLATLVALDQSVKVYLVTRLNLY
;
A
#
# COMPACT_ATOMS: atom_id res chain seq x y z
N MET A 1 -11.38 1.14 0.87
CA MET A 1 -11.45 2.60 0.66
C MET A 1 -10.34 3.28 1.43
N ASP A 2 -9.92 4.46 0.97
CA ASP A 2 -8.87 5.27 1.61
C ASP A 2 -9.25 6.76 1.51
N GLY A 3 -8.63 7.61 2.34
CA GLY A 3 -8.92 9.04 2.38
C GLY A 3 -7.68 9.90 2.52
N ILE A 4 -7.76 11.11 2.00
CA ILE A 4 -6.76 12.18 2.18
C ILE A 4 -7.46 13.47 2.59
N GLY A 5 -6.67 14.42 3.05
CA GLY A 5 -7.17 15.70 3.56
C GLY A 5 -7.24 15.72 5.09
N GLY A 6 -7.44 16.87 5.65
CA GLY A 6 -7.35 17.11 7.08
C GLY A 6 -5.99 17.56 7.55
N THR A 7 -5.66 17.34 8.81
CA THR A 7 -4.40 17.80 9.41
C THR A 7 -3.18 17.16 8.74
N GLY A 8 -2.33 17.99 8.16
CA GLY A 8 -1.05 17.58 7.56
C GLY A 8 -1.08 17.30 6.06
N ASN A 9 -2.25 17.29 5.41
CA ASN A 9 -2.37 17.09 3.97
C ASN A 9 -2.75 18.38 3.26
N ILE A 10 -2.20 18.57 2.06
CA ILE A 10 -2.50 19.70 1.20
C ILE A 10 -3.70 19.37 0.31
N GLY A 11 -4.64 20.29 0.22
CA GLY A 11 -5.82 20.19 -0.64
C GLY A 11 -7.10 19.79 0.10
N PRO A 12 -8.21 19.69 -0.63
CA PRO A 12 -9.50 19.29 -0.09
C PRO A 12 -9.48 17.84 0.39
N ALA A 13 -10.37 17.53 1.32
CA ALA A 13 -10.61 16.14 1.70
C ALA A 13 -11.17 15.35 0.50
N GLU A 14 -10.62 14.20 0.22
CA GLU A 14 -11.07 13.29 -0.82
C GLU A 14 -11.10 11.85 -0.32
N ILE A 15 -11.97 11.05 -0.90
CA ILE A 15 -12.14 9.63 -0.58
C ILE A 15 -12.00 8.84 -1.86
N ILE A 16 -11.25 7.75 -1.83
CA ILE A 16 -11.24 6.76 -2.92
C ILE A 16 -11.95 5.49 -2.47
N THR A 17 -12.78 4.94 -3.35
CA THR A 17 -13.49 3.69 -3.14
C THR A 17 -13.19 2.70 -4.25
N ALA A 18 -13.12 1.43 -3.89
CA ALA A 18 -13.01 0.29 -4.79
C ALA A 18 -14.38 -0.40 -4.92
N GLY A 19 -14.75 -0.81 -6.12
CA GLY A 19 -16.02 -1.47 -6.41
C GLY A 19 -15.86 -2.85 -7.05
N ARG A 20 -16.84 -3.73 -6.81
CA ARG A 20 -16.93 -5.03 -7.49
C ARG A 20 -17.23 -4.90 -8.99
N ASP A 21 -17.67 -3.73 -9.43
CA ASP A 21 -17.80 -3.36 -10.83
C ASP A 21 -16.45 -3.11 -11.52
N GLY A 22 -15.33 -3.34 -10.82
CA GLY A 22 -13.97 -3.10 -11.29
C GLY A 22 -13.55 -1.63 -11.24
N SER A 23 -14.46 -0.73 -10.87
CA SER A 23 -14.15 0.70 -10.86
C SER A 23 -13.51 1.16 -9.55
N ALA A 24 -12.60 2.13 -9.66
CA ALA A 24 -12.16 2.95 -8.55
C ALA A 24 -12.71 4.38 -8.73
N LYS A 25 -13.33 4.92 -7.68
CA LYS A 25 -14.00 6.22 -7.72
C LYS A 25 -13.42 7.15 -6.68
N ILE A 26 -13.08 8.38 -7.10
CA ILE A 26 -12.63 9.43 -6.18
C ILE A 26 -13.79 10.40 -5.97
N TRP A 27 -14.05 10.69 -4.71
CA TRP A 27 -15.14 11.53 -4.25
C TRP A 27 -14.59 12.77 -3.56
N ASP A 28 -15.12 13.93 -3.92
CA ASP A 28 -15.04 15.13 -3.12
C ASP A 28 -16.31 15.19 -2.25
N PRO A 29 -16.20 15.23 -0.89
CA PRO A 29 -17.38 15.28 -0.01
C PRO A 29 -18.32 16.47 -0.26
N ARG A 30 -17.88 17.45 -1.04
CA ARG A 30 -18.69 18.64 -1.40
C ARG A 30 -19.55 18.41 -2.65
N THR A 31 -19.39 17.28 -3.32
CA THR A 31 -20.11 16.95 -4.57
C THR A 31 -20.91 15.68 -4.44
N ASP A 32 -22.03 15.59 -5.18
CA ASP A 32 -22.92 14.43 -5.18
C ASP A 32 -22.45 13.32 -6.12
N LYS A 33 -21.41 13.56 -6.93
CA LYS A 33 -20.89 12.61 -7.93
C LYS A 33 -19.40 12.43 -7.75
N PRO A 34 -18.84 11.26 -8.14
CA PRO A 34 -17.40 11.09 -8.14
C PRO A 34 -16.75 12.10 -9.08
N VAL A 35 -15.63 12.67 -8.64
CA VAL A 35 -14.86 13.64 -9.42
C VAL A 35 -13.91 12.95 -10.40
N VAL A 36 -13.50 11.71 -10.09
CA VAL A 36 -12.71 10.86 -10.98
C VAL A 36 -13.31 9.45 -10.97
N LEU A 37 -13.44 8.87 -12.15
CA LEU A 37 -13.86 7.49 -12.38
C LEU A 37 -12.75 6.77 -13.15
N LEU A 38 -12.18 5.74 -12.55
CA LEU A 38 -11.16 4.88 -13.14
C LEU A 38 -11.78 3.49 -13.36
N GLU A 39 -11.95 3.12 -14.63
CA GLU A 39 -12.55 1.85 -15.03
C GLU A 39 -11.50 0.95 -15.70
N PRO A 40 -11.61 -0.39 -15.54
CA PRO A 40 -10.79 -1.31 -16.31
C PRO A 40 -11.12 -1.20 -17.81
N ALA A 41 -10.18 -1.57 -18.65
CA ALA A 41 -10.40 -1.55 -20.10
C ALA A 41 -11.59 -2.47 -20.46
N SER A 42 -12.55 -1.94 -21.21
CA SER A 42 -13.82 -2.62 -21.56
C SER A 42 -13.70 -3.80 -22.52
N SER A 43 -12.47 -4.23 -22.86
CA SER A 43 -12.22 -5.34 -23.78
C SER A 43 -12.35 -6.73 -23.15
N GLU A 44 -12.46 -6.84 -21.84
CA GLU A 44 -12.58 -8.11 -21.14
C GLU A 44 -14.04 -8.53 -20.99
N LYS A 45 -14.32 -9.82 -21.20
CA LYS A 45 -15.68 -10.39 -21.03
C LYS A 45 -16.16 -10.37 -19.59
N VAL A 46 -15.22 -10.42 -18.63
CA VAL A 46 -15.48 -10.32 -17.20
C VAL A 46 -14.49 -9.30 -16.66
N LEU A 47 -15.00 -8.23 -16.12
CA LEU A 47 -14.18 -7.19 -15.50
C LEU A 47 -13.64 -7.69 -14.15
N PRO A 48 -12.34 -7.49 -13.85
CA PRO A 48 -11.79 -7.85 -12.56
C PRO A 48 -12.39 -6.98 -11.45
N GLU A 49 -12.64 -7.57 -10.29
CA GLU A 49 -13.11 -6.81 -9.11
C GLU A 49 -11.98 -5.94 -8.54
N CYS A 50 -12.27 -4.67 -8.28
CA CYS A 50 -11.34 -3.79 -7.58
C CYS A 50 -11.44 -4.01 -6.08
N TRP A 51 -10.38 -4.57 -5.46
CA TRP A 51 -10.38 -4.92 -4.03
C TRP A 51 -9.62 -3.94 -3.16
N ALA A 52 -8.55 -3.34 -3.68
CA ALA A 52 -7.68 -2.48 -2.91
C ALA A 52 -7.45 -1.14 -3.61
N VAL A 53 -7.51 -0.06 -2.84
CA VAL A 53 -7.19 1.31 -3.31
C VAL A 53 -6.47 2.08 -2.22
N SER A 54 -5.52 2.91 -2.62
CA SER A 54 -4.83 3.81 -1.70
C SER A 54 -4.34 5.06 -2.42
N PHE A 55 -4.39 6.21 -1.74
CA PHE A 55 -3.74 7.44 -2.20
C PHE A 55 -2.24 7.41 -1.93
N GLY A 56 -1.45 7.90 -2.89
CA GLY A 56 -0.03 8.15 -2.74
C GLY A 56 0.34 9.56 -3.18
N ASN A 57 1.49 10.07 -2.75
CA ASN A 57 1.97 11.41 -3.06
C ASN A 57 0.91 12.52 -2.91
N SER A 58 0.20 12.53 -1.80
CA SER A 58 -0.87 13.50 -1.55
C SER A 58 -0.39 14.77 -0.83
N TYR A 59 0.91 14.94 -0.65
CA TYR A 59 1.50 16.08 0.06
C TYR A 59 1.48 17.38 -0.76
N ASN A 60 1.35 17.28 -2.07
CA ASN A 60 1.18 18.41 -2.99
C ASN A 60 0.31 18.02 -4.20
N ASN A 61 0.05 18.97 -5.09
CA ASN A 61 -0.73 18.75 -6.30
C ASN A 61 0.12 18.35 -7.53
N GLU A 62 1.45 18.21 -7.38
CA GLU A 62 2.36 17.99 -8.52
C GLU A 62 2.49 16.52 -8.87
N GLU A 63 2.40 15.62 -7.87
CA GLU A 63 2.66 14.19 -8.07
C GLU A 63 1.56 13.30 -7.46
N ARG A 64 0.32 13.77 -7.39
CA ARG A 64 -0.78 12.99 -6.82
C ARG A 64 -1.04 11.73 -7.62
N CYS A 65 -1.09 10.60 -6.94
CA CYS A 65 -1.38 9.32 -7.55
C CYS A 65 -2.27 8.45 -6.67
N VAL A 66 -2.83 7.41 -7.28
CA VAL A 66 -3.57 6.35 -6.58
C VAL A 66 -3.08 4.99 -7.02
N GLY A 67 -2.95 4.09 -6.07
CA GLY A 67 -2.74 2.66 -6.30
C GLY A 67 -4.07 1.93 -6.31
N ILE A 68 -4.26 1.03 -7.28
CA ILE A 68 -5.47 0.22 -7.47
C ILE A 68 -5.04 -1.23 -7.60
N GLY A 69 -5.67 -2.12 -6.84
CA GLY A 69 -5.40 -3.56 -6.84
C GLY A 69 -6.67 -4.37 -7.12
N TYR A 70 -6.49 -5.39 -7.95
CA TYR A 70 -7.58 -6.21 -8.44
C TYR A 70 -7.49 -7.67 -7.97
N ASP A 71 -8.60 -8.39 -8.04
CA ASP A 71 -8.73 -9.81 -7.71
C ASP A 71 -7.90 -10.73 -8.61
N ASN A 72 -7.66 -10.31 -9.87
CA ASN A 72 -6.84 -11.02 -10.84
C ASN A 72 -5.32 -10.82 -10.65
N GLY A 73 -4.91 -10.02 -9.65
CA GLY A 73 -3.51 -9.72 -9.35
C GLY A 73 -2.95 -8.47 -10.01
N ASP A 74 -3.73 -7.74 -10.78
CA ASP A 74 -3.29 -6.47 -11.36
C ASP A 74 -3.11 -5.42 -10.27
N VAL A 75 -1.98 -4.72 -10.34
CA VAL A 75 -1.68 -3.51 -9.58
C VAL A 75 -1.46 -2.39 -10.55
N LYS A 76 -2.21 -1.31 -10.41
CA LYS A 76 -2.13 -0.14 -11.28
C LYS A 76 -1.83 1.12 -10.45
N LEU A 77 -0.95 1.95 -10.96
CA LEU A 77 -0.63 3.26 -10.39
C LEU A 77 -1.07 4.35 -11.38
N TYR A 78 -2.04 5.15 -10.99
CA TYR A 78 -2.55 6.27 -11.77
C TYR A 78 -2.00 7.60 -11.30
N ASP A 79 -1.55 8.44 -12.24
CA ASP A 79 -1.26 9.85 -12.02
C ASP A 79 -2.57 10.64 -12.17
N LEU A 80 -3.05 11.20 -11.06
CA LEU A 80 -4.31 11.94 -11.04
C LEU A 80 -4.22 13.31 -11.72
N ARG A 81 -3.04 13.90 -11.81
CA ARG A 81 -2.82 15.16 -12.48
C ARG A 81 -2.89 15.03 -13.99
N MET A 82 -2.23 14.00 -14.51
CA MET A 82 -2.20 13.72 -15.94
C MET A 82 -3.39 12.88 -16.40
N ASN A 83 -4.17 12.36 -15.44
CA ASN A 83 -5.29 11.42 -15.65
C ASN A 83 -4.87 10.24 -16.54
N GLN A 84 -3.74 9.63 -16.23
CA GLN A 84 -3.19 8.53 -17.01
C GLN A 84 -2.57 7.45 -16.13
N LEU A 85 -2.52 6.24 -16.69
CA LEU A 85 -1.81 5.13 -16.11
C LEU A 85 -0.30 5.43 -16.12
N LYS A 86 0.32 5.45 -14.94
CA LYS A 86 1.75 5.68 -14.77
C LYS A 86 2.56 4.40 -14.82
N TRP A 87 2.01 3.34 -14.25
CA TRP A 87 2.66 2.04 -14.17
C TRP A 87 1.63 0.96 -13.82
N GLU A 88 1.88 -0.26 -14.31
CA GLU A 88 1.12 -1.45 -13.94
C GLU A 88 1.99 -2.69 -13.87
N THR A 89 1.56 -3.66 -13.08
CA THR A 89 2.15 -5.00 -13.00
C THR A 89 1.09 -6.01 -12.58
N ASN A 90 1.34 -7.30 -12.83
CA ASN A 90 0.49 -8.38 -12.37
C ASN A 90 1.25 -9.30 -11.42
N LEU A 91 0.74 -9.48 -10.20
CA LEU A 91 1.33 -10.31 -9.14
C LEU A 91 0.76 -11.73 -9.11
N LYS A 92 -0.12 -12.08 -10.07
CA LYS A 92 -0.75 -13.39 -10.27
C LYS A 92 -1.71 -13.84 -9.16
N ASN A 93 -1.85 -13.08 -8.10
CA ASN A 93 -2.70 -13.37 -6.95
C ASN A 93 -3.51 -12.15 -6.56
N GLY A 94 -4.76 -12.32 -6.14
CA GLY A 94 -5.64 -11.22 -5.76
C GLY A 94 -5.02 -10.27 -4.73
N ILE A 95 -5.17 -8.98 -4.96
CA ILE A 95 -4.57 -7.91 -4.16
C ILE A 95 -5.46 -7.58 -2.99
N CYS A 96 -5.02 -7.88 -1.77
CA CYS A 96 -5.79 -7.61 -0.55
C CYS A 96 -5.63 -6.18 -0.06
N SER A 97 -4.43 -5.62 -0.13
CA SER A 97 -4.20 -4.21 0.24
C SER A 97 -3.03 -3.58 -0.52
N ILE A 98 -3.09 -2.27 -0.62
CA ILE A 98 -2.00 -1.41 -1.08
C ILE A 98 -1.80 -0.33 -0.04
N GLU A 99 -0.56 -0.10 0.38
CA GLU A 99 -0.22 0.92 1.36
C GLU A 99 1.05 1.66 0.91
N PHE A 100 1.00 2.99 0.90
CA PHE A 100 2.16 3.86 0.66
C PHE A 100 2.80 4.24 1.98
N ASP A 101 4.11 4.44 1.98
CA ASP A 101 4.89 4.68 3.20
C ASP A 101 4.56 6.00 3.91
N ARG A 102 4.25 7.05 3.17
CA ARG A 102 3.79 8.34 3.69
C ARG A 102 2.94 9.05 2.65
N LYS A 103 1.91 9.79 3.11
CA LYS A 103 1.03 10.59 2.23
C LYS A 103 1.34 12.09 2.29
N ASP A 104 2.02 12.53 3.33
CA ASP A 104 2.33 13.93 3.64
C ASP A 104 3.71 14.39 3.15
N ILE A 105 4.51 13.48 2.60
CA ILE A 105 5.81 13.74 1.98
C ILE A 105 5.97 12.89 0.72
N PRO A 106 7.01 13.12 -0.12
CA PRO A 106 7.25 12.29 -1.30
C PRO A 106 7.29 10.80 -0.97
N MET A 107 6.45 10.01 -1.63
CA MET A 107 6.41 8.56 -1.42
C MET A 107 7.71 7.91 -1.87
N ASN A 108 8.19 6.95 -1.09
CA ASN A 108 9.37 6.17 -1.42
C ASN A 108 9.03 4.73 -1.76
N LYS A 109 8.06 4.18 -1.05
CA LYS A 109 7.74 2.75 -1.08
C LYS A 109 6.25 2.53 -1.12
N MET A 110 5.90 1.41 -1.69
CA MET A 110 4.55 0.86 -1.65
C MET A 110 4.64 -0.61 -1.23
N VAL A 111 3.81 -1.01 -0.28
CA VAL A 111 3.63 -2.42 0.09
C VAL A 111 2.31 -2.90 -0.47
N VAL A 112 2.35 -4.04 -1.13
CA VAL A 112 1.17 -4.72 -1.67
C VAL A 112 1.07 -6.09 -1.02
N THR A 113 -0.09 -6.44 -0.49
CA THR A 113 -0.36 -7.76 0.10
C THR A 113 -1.30 -8.56 -0.78
N THR A 114 -1.10 -9.88 -0.81
CA THR A 114 -1.85 -10.78 -1.68
C THR A 114 -2.56 -11.90 -0.90
N LEU A 115 -3.53 -12.53 -1.56
CA LEU A 115 -4.24 -13.69 -1.01
C LEU A 115 -3.32 -14.85 -0.63
N GLU A 116 -2.21 -15.04 -1.36
CA GLU A 116 -1.30 -16.17 -1.14
C GLU A 116 -0.09 -15.81 -0.27
N SER A 117 -0.32 -15.29 0.92
CA SER A 117 0.74 -15.16 1.96
C SER A 117 1.91 -14.26 1.60
N LYS A 118 1.92 -13.64 0.42
CA LYS A 118 3.04 -12.84 -0.08
C LYS A 118 2.81 -11.35 0.14
N LEU A 119 3.86 -10.68 0.53
CA LEU A 119 3.96 -9.24 0.43
C LEU A 119 4.97 -8.86 -0.66
N HIS A 120 4.71 -7.76 -1.31
CA HIS A 120 5.59 -7.16 -2.30
C HIS A 120 5.90 -5.75 -1.87
N VAL A 121 7.17 -5.38 -1.90
CA VAL A 121 7.61 -4.00 -1.61
C VAL A 121 8.24 -3.43 -2.86
N PHE A 122 7.72 -2.30 -3.33
CA PHE A 122 8.24 -1.58 -4.50
C PHE A 122 8.92 -0.29 -4.05
N ASP A 123 10.13 -0.03 -4.58
CA ASP A 123 10.80 1.26 -4.46
C ASP A 123 10.29 2.18 -5.58
N LEU A 124 9.57 3.24 -5.20
CA LEU A 124 8.88 4.12 -6.14
C LEU A 124 9.73 5.33 -6.59
N ARG A 125 11.03 5.36 -6.30
CA ARG A 125 11.89 6.51 -6.63
C ARG A 125 12.40 6.48 -8.06
N THR A 126 12.62 5.31 -8.63
CA THR A 126 13.14 5.16 -9.98
C THR A 126 12.24 4.23 -10.78
N LEU A 127 11.56 4.79 -11.76
CA LEU A 127 10.74 4.04 -12.72
C LEU A 127 11.57 3.79 -13.98
N HIS A 128 11.87 2.51 -14.26
CA HIS A 128 12.48 2.11 -15.52
C HIS A 128 11.40 1.94 -16.59
N PRO A 129 11.59 2.45 -17.82
CA PRO A 129 10.55 2.40 -18.87
C PRO A 129 10.04 0.99 -19.21
N GLU A 130 10.93 -0.02 -19.21
CA GLU A 130 10.58 -1.39 -19.55
C GLU A 130 10.40 -2.30 -18.33
N LEU A 131 11.26 -2.14 -17.30
CA LEU A 131 11.27 -3.02 -16.13
C LEU A 131 10.33 -2.55 -15.01
N GLY A 132 9.82 -1.33 -15.10
CA GLY A 132 8.98 -0.74 -14.07
C GLY A 132 9.76 -0.37 -12.79
N TYR A 133 9.06 -0.41 -11.65
CA TYR A 133 9.67 -0.18 -10.35
C TYR A 133 10.40 -1.41 -9.84
N ALA A 134 11.56 -1.21 -9.23
CA ALA A 134 12.27 -2.27 -8.54
C ALA A 134 11.45 -2.76 -7.34
N GLY A 135 11.26 -4.08 -7.25
CA GLY A 135 10.47 -4.69 -6.20
C GLY A 135 11.11 -5.95 -5.63
N LEU A 136 10.78 -6.24 -4.39
CA LEU A 136 11.06 -7.52 -3.74
C LEU A 136 9.75 -8.19 -3.31
N SER A 137 9.77 -9.49 -3.18
CA SER A 137 8.65 -10.28 -2.70
C SER A 137 9.12 -11.19 -1.58
N ASP A 138 8.33 -11.32 -0.54
CA ASP A 138 8.59 -12.19 0.61
C ASP A 138 7.31 -12.94 1.01
N VAL A 139 7.48 -14.17 1.54
CA VAL A 139 6.38 -14.94 2.13
C VAL A 139 6.28 -14.56 3.60
N ALA A 140 5.37 -13.66 3.89
CA ALA A 140 5.27 -13.05 5.21
C ALA A 140 4.58 -13.92 6.26
N HIS A 141 3.59 -14.71 5.85
CA HIS A 141 2.80 -15.56 6.73
C HIS A 141 2.53 -16.91 6.04
N ASN A 142 1.94 -17.85 6.75
CA ASN A 142 1.45 -19.11 6.19
C ASN A 142 -0.06 -19.09 5.84
N SER A 143 -0.59 -17.88 5.69
CA SER A 143 -2.02 -17.62 5.41
C SER A 143 -2.17 -16.35 4.60
N THR A 144 -3.39 -16.05 4.15
CA THR A 144 -3.74 -14.80 3.46
C THR A 144 -3.22 -13.58 4.22
N LEU A 145 -2.66 -12.62 3.49
CA LEU A 145 -2.28 -11.32 4.02
C LEU A 145 -3.40 -10.31 3.78
N TRP A 146 -4.13 -9.98 4.82
CA TRP A 146 -5.26 -9.04 4.73
C TRP A 146 -4.85 -7.59 4.60
N GLY A 147 -3.67 -7.24 5.08
CA GLY A 147 -3.21 -5.86 4.96
C GLY A 147 -1.82 -5.61 5.49
N SER A 148 -1.37 -4.38 5.28
CA SER A 148 -0.16 -3.82 5.85
C SER A 148 -0.40 -2.37 6.25
N LYS A 149 0.37 -1.87 7.24
CA LYS A 149 0.32 -0.48 7.69
C LYS A 149 1.71 0.03 8.05
N PHE A 150 2.12 1.13 7.42
CA PHE A 150 3.35 1.81 7.78
C PHE A 150 3.21 2.54 9.12
N LEU A 151 4.30 2.57 9.88
CA LEU A 151 4.38 3.36 11.10
C LEU A 151 4.44 4.86 10.76
N PRO A 152 3.50 5.69 11.24
CA PRO A 152 3.45 7.11 10.85
C PRO A 152 4.72 7.89 11.20
N GLN A 153 5.40 7.52 12.29
CA GLN A 153 6.60 8.19 12.78
C GLN A 153 7.90 7.72 12.10
N ASN A 154 7.87 6.55 11.45
CA ASN A 154 9.04 6.00 10.75
C ASN A 154 8.61 5.25 9.49
N ARG A 155 8.85 5.86 8.33
CA ARG A 155 8.47 5.33 7.02
C ARG A 155 9.17 4.03 6.62
N ASP A 156 10.14 3.56 7.38
CA ASP A 156 10.88 2.34 7.08
C ASP A 156 10.35 1.14 7.85
N ILE A 157 9.46 1.38 8.81
CA ILE A 157 8.84 0.35 9.61
C ILE A 157 7.38 0.18 9.18
N PHE A 158 6.96 -1.06 8.99
CA PHE A 158 5.57 -1.39 8.73
C PHE A 158 5.21 -2.75 9.33
N ILE A 159 3.92 -3.01 9.43
CA ILE A 159 3.39 -4.31 9.84
C ILE A 159 2.67 -4.98 8.69
N SER A 160 2.54 -6.30 8.78
CA SER A 160 1.60 -7.11 8.00
C SER A 160 0.62 -7.85 8.91
N MET A 161 -0.58 -8.09 8.40
CA MET A 161 -1.69 -8.74 9.12
C MET A 161 -2.04 -10.05 8.45
N GLY A 162 -1.88 -11.15 9.21
CA GLY A 162 -2.12 -12.51 8.72
C GLY A 162 -3.52 -13.03 9.02
N GLY A 163 -4.03 -13.87 8.13
CA GLY A 163 -5.25 -14.65 8.33
C GLY A 163 -5.13 -15.72 9.44
N ASN A 164 -3.90 -16.03 9.84
CA ASN A 164 -3.59 -16.88 10.99
C ASN A 164 -3.66 -16.16 12.35
N GLY A 165 -3.99 -14.87 12.36
CA GLY A 165 -4.04 -14.07 13.59
C GLY A 165 -2.68 -13.53 14.06
N ALA A 166 -1.65 -13.67 13.26
CA ALA A 166 -0.32 -13.13 13.55
C ALA A 166 -0.11 -11.75 12.93
N VAL A 167 0.77 -10.98 13.55
CA VAL A 167 1.30 -9.71 13.03
C VAL A 167 2.81 -9.83 12.95
N ASN A 168 3.37 -9.45 11.81
CA ASN A 168 4.80 -9.32 11.62
C ASN A 168 5.18 -7.85 11.52
N LEU A 169 6.21 -7.45 12.26
CA LEU A 169 6.80 -6.11 12.21
C LEU A 169 8.07 -6.16 11.36
N TYR A 170 8.13 -5.31 10.35
CA TYR A 170 9.24 -5.24 9.40
C TYR A 170 9.96 -3.91 9.46
N LYS A 171 11.26 -3.96 9.12
CA LYS A 171 12.05 -2.80 8.74
C LYS A 171 12.55 -2.99 7.31
N TYR A 172 12.35 -1.96 6.49
CA TYR A 172 12.95 -1.87 5.17
C TYR A 172 14.34 -1.26 5.27
N ASN A 173 15.34 -1.97 4.76
CA ASN A 173 16.72 -1.52 4.71
C ASN A 173 17.05 -1.07 3.29
N TYR A 174 17.43 0.18 3.14
CA TYR A 174 17.79 0.72 1.82
C TYR A 174 19.09 0.09 1.30
N PRO A 175 19.22 -0.09 -0.01
CA PRO A 175 20.47 -0.47 -0.61
C PRO A 175 21.47 0.70 -0.56
N ASN A 176 22.77 0.41 -0.67
CA ASN A 176 23.81 1.45 -0.69
C ASN A 176 23.62 2.44 -1.86
N GLN A 177 23.13 1.95 -2.97
CA GLN A 177 22.77 2.76 -4.14
C GLN A 177 21.34 2.39 -4.54
N ARG A 178 20.45 3.38 -4.61
CA ARG A 178 19.04 3.19 -4.94
C ARG A 178 18.76 3.13 -6.44
N SER A 179 19.71 3.54 -7.27
CA SER A 179 19.64 3.42 -8.72
C SER A 179 21.00 3.09 -9.28
N VAL A 180 21.01 2.29 -10.32
CA VAL A 180 22.16 1.98 -11.17
C VAL A 180 21.78 2.29 -12.61
N VAL A 181 22.77 2.46 -13.47
CA VAL A 181 22.51 2.67 -14.90
C VAL A 181 22.61 1.32 -15.61
N ASP A 182 21.66 1.02 -16.47
CA ASP A 182 21.64 -0.20 -17.27
C ASP A 182 22.59 -0.10 -18.49
N GLU A 183 22.62 -1.13 -19.33
CA GLU A 183 23.43 -1.19 -20.55
C GLU A 183 23.06 -0.12 -21.59
N ASN A 184 21.83 0.40 -21.52
CA ASN A 184 21.31 1.46 -22.41
C ASN A 184 21.46 2.86 -21.81
N ASN A 185 22.20 2.99 -20.70
CA ASN A 185 22.39 4.24 -19.96
C ASN A 185 21.08 4.80 -19.34
N ILE A 186 20.10 3.92 -19.06
CA ILE A 186 18.81 4.27 -18.46
C ILE A 186 18.88 3.97 -16.95
N PRO A 187 18.43 4.89 -16.07
CA PRO A 187 18.38 4.64 -14.63
C PRO A 187 17.42 3.48 -14.29
N LYS A 188 17.93 2.48 -13.57
CA LYS A 188 17.20 1.33 -13.05
C LYS A 188 17.21 1.38 -11.53
N GLY A 189 16.04 1.22 -10.91
CA GLY A 189 15.91 1.14 -9.46
C GLY A 189 16.60 -0.10 -8.88
N VAL A 190 17.10 0.03 -7.67
CA VAL A 190 17.62 -1.08 -6.86
C VAL A 190 16.79 -1.16 -5.59
N VAL A 191 16.11 -2.29 -5.38
CA VAL A 191 15.33 -2.53 -4.18
C VAL A 191 16.23 -2.92 -3.01
N GLY A 192 15.83 -2.54 -1.79
CA GLY A 192 16.52 -2.91 -0.56
C GLY A 192 16.20 -4.33 -0.10
N SER A 193 16.21 -4.52 1.21
CA SER A 193 15.89 -5.79 1.86
C SER A 193 14.93 -5.58 3.04
N LEU A 194 14.25 -6.65 3.43
CA LEU A 194 13.39 -6.66 4.61
C LEU A 194 14.06 -7.37 5.77
N SER A 195 13.95 -6.78 6.95
CA SER A 195 14.29 -7.42 8.23
C SER A 195 13.01 -7.59 9.05
N VAL A 196 12.73 -8.80 9.48
CA VAL A 196 11.65 -9.06 10.44
C VAL A 196 12.16 -8.64 11.82
N LEU A 197 11.55 -7.61 12.41
CA LEU A 197 11.89 -7.12 13.75
C LEU A 197 11.21 -7.95 14.83
N ASN A 198 9.97 -8.36 14.58
CA ASN A 198 9.20 -9.17 15.53
C ASN A 198 8.04 -9.86 14.80
N THR A 199 7.66 -11.03 15.32
CA THR A 199 6.45 -11.77 14.96
C THR A 199 5.65 -12.06 16.23
N LYS A 200 4.34 -11.79 16.20
CA LYS A 200 3.48 -12.02 17.35
C LYS A 200 2.14 -12.60 16.93
N ASP A 201 1.80 -13.75 17.50
CA ASP A 201 0.45 -14.28 17.46
C ASP A 201 -0.44 -13.47 18.41
N ILE A 202 -1.44 -12.83 17.87
CA ILE A 202 -2.34 -11.91 18.58
C ILE A 202 -3.66 -12.60 18.91
N THR A 203 -4.12 -13.41 17.97
CA THR A 203 -5.41 -14.12 18.02
C THR A 203 -5.31 -15.40 17.20
N THR A 204 -6.31 -16.24 17.30
CA THR A 204 -6.44 -17.46 16.48
C THR A 204 -7.29 -17.23 15.23
N GLN A 205 -7.82 -16.02 15.03
CA GLN A 205 -8.68 -15.65 13.92
C GLN A 205 -8.03 -14.56 13.06
N PRO A 206 -8.42 -14.43 11.79
CA PRO A 206 -7.87 -13.41 10.90
C PRO A 206 -7.93 -12.00 11.48
N ILE A 207 -6.83 -11.26 11.36
CA ILE A 207 -6.77 -9.83 11.63
C ILE A 207 -7.15 -9.10 10.34
N VAL A 208 -8.24 -8.34 10.38
CA VAL A 208 -8.84 -7.70 9.20
C VAL A 208 -8.69 -6.19 9.19
N GLY A 209 -8.25 -5.60 10.27
CA GLY A 209 -7.99 -4.17 10.36
C GLY A 209 -6.94 -3.85 11.41
N PHE A 210 -6.15 -2.85 11.12
CA PHE A 210 -5.11 -2.33 12.01
C PHE A 210 -4.88 -0.85 11.71
N ASP A 211 -4.64 -0.06 12.75
CA ASP A 211 -4.19 1.31 12.57
C ASP A 211 -3.28 1.76 13.71
N TRP A 212 -2.29 2.60 13.36
CA TRP A 212 -1.40 3.24 14.30
C TRP A 212 -1.97 4.56 14.77
N HIS A 213 -1.67 4.92 16.01
CA HIS A 213 -1.93 6.29 16.47
C HIS A 213 -0.92 7.25 15.81
N PRO A 214 -1.39 8.34 15.17
CA PRO A 214 -0.49 9.22 14.41
C PRO A 214 0.53 9.95 15.28
N ASP A 215 0.18 10.29 16.55
CA ASP A 215 1.03 11.12 17.43
C ASP A 215 1.71 10.33 18.54
N LYS A 216 1.30 9.07 18.80
CA LYS A 216 1.86 8.26 19.88
C LYS A 216 2.60 7.05 19.31
N LEU A 217 3.92 7.11 19.35
CA LEU A 217 4.79 6.05 18.83
C LEU A 217 4.41 4.69 19.42
N GLY A 218 4.09 3.76 18.53
CA GLY A 218 3.81 2.36 18.87
C GLY A 218 2.42 2.08 19.44
N LEU A 219 1.59 3.09 19.70
CA LEU A 219 0.20 2.86 20.07
C LEU A 219 -0.60 2.46 18.83
N ALA A 220 -1.32 1.35 18.90
CA ALA A 220 -2.08 0.81 17.79
C ALA A 220 -3.36 0.13 18.25
N THR A 221 -4.32 0.06 17.33
CA THR A 221 -5.54 -0.73 17.48
C THR A 221 -5.64 -1.75 16.36
N LEU A 222 -6.21 -2.90 16.65
CA LEU A 222 -6.53 -3.91 15.66
C LEU A 222 -7.89 -4.53 15.91
N VAL A 223 -8.48 -5.04 14.84
CA VAL A 223 -9.73 -5.79 14.87
C VAL A 223 -9.55 -7.13 14.19
N ALA A 224 -10.14 -8.16 14.78
CA ALA A 224 -10.06 -9.53 14.29
C ALA A 224 -11.43 -10.18 14.20
N LEU A 225 -11.53 -11.27 13.47
CA LEU A 225 -12.79 -12.03 13.30
C LEU A 225 -13.20 -12.81 14.57
N ASP A 226 -12.40 -12.75 15.63
CA ASP A 226 -12.78 -13.23 16.97
C ASP A 226 -13.74 -12.27 17.72
N GLN A 227 -14.30 -11.28 17.02
CA GLN A 227 -15.22 -10.26 17.55
C GLN A 227 -14.56 -9.33 18.58
N SER A 228 -13.24 -9.23 18.58
CA SER A 228 -12.51 -8.38 19.53
C SER A 228 -11.86 -7.18 18.86
N VAL A 229 -11.82 -6.07 19.60
CA VAL A 229 -10.96 -4.92 19.35
C VAL A 229 -9.85 -4.94 20.38
N LYS A 230 -8.61 -4.87 19.92
CA LYS A 230 -7.44 -4.94 20.79
C LYS A 230 -6.62 -3.66 20.65
N VAL A 231 -6.13 -3.14 21.77
CA VAL A 231 -5.23 -1.99 21.82
C VAL A 231 -3.87 -2.49 22.25
N TYR A 232 -2.84 -2.12 21.51
CA TYR A 232 -1.46 -2.52 21.74
C TYR A 232 -0.53 -1.32 21.87
N LEU A 233 0.51 -1.51 22.66
CA LEU A 233 1.66 -0.63 22.69
C LEU A 233 2.90 -1.42 22.27
N VAL A 234 3.39 -1.14 21.06
CA VAL A 234 4.66 -1.68 20.57
C VAL A 234 5.79 -0.80 21.09
N THR A 235 6.66 -1.38 21.90
CA THR A 235 7.75 -0.65 22.53
C THR A 235 9.07 -0.81 21.76
N ARG A 236 10.05 0.04 22.07
CA ARG A 236 11.40 0.01 21.49
C ARG A 236 11.49 0.31 20.00
N LEU A 237 10.46 0.88 19.38
CA LEU A 237 10.48 1.31 17.97
C LEU A 237 11.50 2.43 17.72
N ASN A 238 11.88 3.16 18.74
CA ASN A 238 12.91 4.20 18.69
C ASN A 238 14.34 3.65 18.55
N LEU A 239 14.54 2.34 18.63
CA LEU A 239 15.84 1.69 18.46
C LEU A 239 16.12 1.34 16.98
N TYR A 240 15.16 1.50 16.11
CA TYR A 240 15.20 1.14 14.69
C TYR A 240 14.98 2.37 13.82
#